data_13ace1e4af38519c4eaf5fd390a11157
#
_entry.id   13ace1e4af38519c4eaf5fd390a11157
#
_cell.length_a   1.000
_cell.length_b   1.000
_cell.length_c   1.000
_cell.angle_alpha   90.00
_cell.angle_beta   90.00
_cell.angle_gamma   90.00
#
_symmetry.space_group_name_H-M   'P 1'
#
loop_
_entity.id
_entity.type
_entity.pdbx_description
1 polymer ?
#
loop_
_entity_poly.entity_id
_entity_poly.type
_entity_poly.pdbx_seq_one_letter_code
_entity_poly.pdbx_strand_id
1 'polypeptide(L)'
;GKDYAAVGAWRRDPIDNLSHGATPMQVARFYYLLQTGRLVNAQASAEMKELLGNSAIHHKFVKGLELTDPTAVVYRKSGTWGISHADGALVERRDGSSFIAAAIAEDPRGGQWLSQIIIQMDRLVGSGEGLPRVRRTNVPGSSGDASVSSGG
;
A
#
# COMPACT_ATOMS: atom_id res chain seq x y z
N GLY A 1 5.60 15.62 16.55
CA GLY A 1 6.12 16.97 16.76
C GLY A 1 6.07 17.40 18.20
N LYS A 2 6.71 18.52 18.53
CA LYS A 2 6.76 19.08 19.90
C LYS A 2 5.37 19.37 20.45
N ASP A 3 4.47 19.87 19.60
CA ASP A 3 3.09 20.19 19.98
C ASP A 3 2.26 18.95 20.33
N TYR A 4 2.62 17.82 19.78
CA TYR A 4 1.97 16.57 20.04
C TYR A 4 2.20 16.06 21.47
N ALA A 5 3.39 16.24 22.02
CA ALA A 5 3.70 15.91 23.40
C ALA A 5 3.05 16.87 24.41
N ALA A 6 2.76 18.11 24.02
CA ALA A 6 2.13 19.12 24.86
C ALA A 6 0.61 18.98 24.94
N VAL A 7 -0.02 18.22 24.05
CA VAL A 7 -1.47 18.01 24.03
C VAL A 7 -1.87 16.94 25.03
N GLY A 8 -2.96 17.16 25.78
CA GLY A 8 -3.45 16.20 26.77
C GLY A 8 -3.70 14.80 26.19
N ALA A 9 -3.54 13.78 27.02
CA ALA A 9 -3.65 12.36 26.64
C ALA A 9 -4.92 12.03 25.82
N TRP A 10 -6.06 12.64 26.17
CA TRP A 10 -7.33 12.46 25.48
C TRP A 10 -7.35 12.88 24.00
N ARG A 11 -6.44 13.73 23.57
CA ARG A 11 -6.28 14.11 22.16
C ARG A 11 -5.30 13.21 21.39
N ARG A 12 -4.42 12.52 22.13
CA ARG A 12 -3.40 11.65 21.55
C ARG A 12 -3.88 10.21 21.44
N ASP A 13 -4.92 9.90 22.18
CA ASP A 13 -5.15 8.51 22.54
C ASP A 13 -6.62 8.18 22.72
N PRO A 14 -7.25 7.70 21.69
CA PRO A 14 -8.53 7.02 21.86
C PRO A 14 -8.40 5.65 22.51
N ILE A 15 -7.18 5.07 22.65
CA ILE A 15 -6.95 3.72 23.17
C ILE A 15 -5.57 3.64 23.86
N ASP A 16 -5.53 3.73 25.20
CA ASP A 16 -4.37 3.45 26.06
C ASP A 16 -3.07 4.20 25.72
N ASN A 17 -3.11 5.50 25.50
CA ASN A 17 -1.94 6.32 25.14
C ASN A 17 -1.29 6.01 23.77
N LEU A 18 -1.98 5.29 22.90
CA LEU A 18 -1.59 5.08 21.51
C LEU A 18 -2.17 6.17 20.63
N SER A 19 -1.39 7.10 20.21
CA SER A 19 -1.89 8.24 19.41
C SER A 19 -2.32 7.85 18.00
N HIS A 20 -1.59 6.94 17.37
CA HIS A 20 -1.81 6.45 16.02
C HIS A 20 -1.34 5.00 15.96
N GLY A 21 -2.21 4.08 16.28
CA GLY A 21 -1.93 2.65 16.20
C GLY A 21 -2.49 2.07 14.89
N ALA A 22 -1.72 1.21 14.23
CA ALA A 22 -2.20 0.40 13.12
C ALA A 22 -1.51 -0.95 13.12
N THR A 23 -2.26 -1.99 12.81
CA THR A 23 -1.70 -3.30 12.49
C THR A 23 -1.21 -3.33 11.04
N PRO A 24 -0.30 -4.25 10.66
CA PRO A 24 0.07 -4.45 9.25
C PRO A 24 -1.13 -4.67 8.34
N MET A 25 -2.16 -5.37 8.81
CA MET A 25 -3.39 -5.59 8.06
C MET A 25 -4.18 -4.30 7.81
N GLN A 26 -4.24 -3.39 8.77
CA GLN A 26 -4.89 -2.09 8.58
C GLN A 26 -4.12 -1.21 7.60
N VAL A 27 -2.79 -1.26 7.63
CA VAL A 27 -1.93 -0.58 6.65
C VAL A 27 -2.14 -1.18 5.25
N ALA A 28 -2.18 -2.50 5.13
CA ALA A 28 -2.47 -3.16 3.86
C ALA A 28 -3.86 -2.79 3.31
N ARG A 29 -4.87 -2.71 4.19
CA ARG A 29 -6.22 -2.26 3.82
C ARG A 29 -6.23 -0.82 3.31
N PHE A 30 -5.44 0.09 3.90
CA PHE A 30 -5.29 1.45 3.40
C PHE A 30 -4.82 1.45 1.94
N TYR A 31 -3.76 0.71 1.62
CA TYR A 31 -3.23 0.62 0.26
C TYR A 31 -4.19 -0.08 -0.71
N TYR A 32 -4.97 -1.05 -0.24
CA TYR A 32 -6.02 -1.66 -1.05
C TYR A 32 -7.13 -0.66 -1.43
N LEU A 33 -7.60 0.14 -0.48
CA LEU A 33 -8.57 1.18 -0.74
C LEU A 33 -8.00 2.28 -1.65
N LEU A 34 -6.74 2.63 -1.48
CA LEU A 34 -6.01 3.56 -2.33
C LEU A 34 -5.97 3.06 -3.78
N GLN A 35 -5.54 1.81 -3.99
CA GLN A 35 -5.43 1.19 -5.31
C GLN A 35 -6.78 1.04 -6.02
N THR A 36 -7.84 0.81 -5.26
CA THR A 36 -9.20 0.65 -5.82
C THR A 36 -9.96 1.97 -5.96
N GLY A 37 -9.34 3.12 -5.66
CA GLY A 37 -9.99 4.44 -5.74
C GLY A 37 -11.08 4.65 -4.69
N ARG A 38 -11.06 3.90 -3.60
CA ARG A 38 -12.10 3.87 -2.56
C ARG A 38 -11.67 4.50 -1.23
N LEU A 39 -10.47 5.06 -1.18
CA LEU A 39 -10.01 5.82 -0.03
C LEU A 39 -10.56 7.24 -0.18
N VAL A 40 -11.59 7.59 0.58
CA VAL A 40 -12.41 8.81 0.46
C VAL A 40 -13.24 8.80 -0.85
N ASN A 41 -12.59 9.05 -1.98
CA ASN A 41 -13.15 8.97 -3.34
C ASN A 41 -12.03 8.71 -4.36
N ALA A 42 -12.37 8.53 -5.62
CA ALA A 42 -11.41 8.18 -6.67
C ALA A 42 -10.36 9.28 -6.91
N GLN A 43 -10.77 10.55 -6.88
CA GLN A 43 -9.87 11.68 -7.08
C GLN A 43 -8.87 11.79 -5.93
N ALA A 44 -9.34 11.80 -4.67
CA ALA A 44 -8.48 11.85 -3.49
C ALA A 44 -7.53 10.65 -3.42
N SER A 45 -7.98 9.45 -3.83
CA SER A 45 -7.12 8.27 -3.92
C SER A 45 -6.00 8.45 -4.94
N ALA A 46 -6.28 9.05 -6.10
CA ALA A 46 -5.28 9.33 -7.13
C ALA A 46 -4.24 10.35 -6.64
N GLU A 47 -4.68 11.44 -6.03
CA GLU A 47 -3.79 12.47 -5.46
C GLU A 47 -2.90 11.92 -4.34
N MET A 48 -3.47 11.12 -3.42
CA MET A 48 -2.68 10.44 -2.38
C MET A 48 -1.67 9.45 -2.96
N LYS A 49 -2.02 8.75 -4.03
CA LYS A 49 -1.14 7.81 -4.71
C LYS A 49 0.06 8.55 -5.30
N GLU A 50 -0.16 9.67 -5.95
CA GLU A 50 0.91 10.53 -6.49
C GLU A 50 1.87 10.99 -5.39
N LEU A 51 1.34 11.49 -4.27
CA LEU A 51 2.15 11.91 -3.12
C LEU A 51 2.98 10.76 -2.52
N LEU A 52 2.42 9.57 -2.44
CA LEU A 52 3.10 8.39 -1.89
C LEU A 52 4.15 7.79 -2.82
N GLY A 53 4.03 8.02 -4.14
CA GLY A 53 4.97 7.55 -5.15
C GLY A 53 6.28 8.36 -5.21
N ASN A 54 6.32 9.52 -4.58
CA ASN A 54 7.45 10.45 -4.66
C ASN A 54 8.39 10.33 -3.44
N SER A 55 8.71 9.12 -3.02
CA SER A 55 9.56 8.87 -1.84
C SER A 55 11.05 9.13 -2.15
N ALA A 56 11.62 10.17 -1.56
CA ALA A 56 13.05 10.49 -1.67
C ALA A 56 13.96 9.60 -0.81
N ILE A 57 13.40 8.78 0.09
CA ILE A 57 14.18 7.96 1.02
C ILE A 57 14.19 6.51 0.57
N HIS A 58 15.34 6.02 0.14
CA HIS A 58 15.56 4.68 -0.38
C HIS A 58 16.09 3.73 0.69
N HIS A 59 15.23 3.30 1.61
CA HIS A 59 15.55 2.31 2.64
C HIS A 59 14.41 1.28 2.80
N LYS A 60 14.60 0.25 3.60
CA LYS A 60 13.60 -0.79 3.90
C LYS A 60 13.05 -1.43 2.61
N PHE A 61 11.75 -1.32 2.35
CA PHE A 61 11.10 -1.93 1.18
C PHE A 61 11.69 -1.44 -0.15
N VAL A 62 11.91 -0.13 -0.30
CA VAL A 62 12.52 0.40 -1.54
C VAL A 62 13.88 -0.22 -1.79
N LYS A 63 14.77 -0.23 -0.77
CA LYS A 63 16.09 -0.83 -0.88
C LYS A 63 16.05 -2.32 -1.27
N GLY A 64 15.07 -3.06 -0.78
CA GLY A 64 14.88 -4.47 -1.15
C GLY A 64 14.39 -4.65 -2.58
N LEU A 65 13.40 -3.84 -3.00
CA LEU A 65 12.83 -3.89 -4.36
C LEU A 65 13.83 -3.43 -5.43
N GLU A 66 14.70 -2.47 -5.15
CA GLU A 66 15.77 -2.07 -6.07
C GLU A 66 16.69 -3.24 -6.46
N LEU A 67 16.79 -4.28 -5.63
CA LEU A 67 17.59 -5.48 -5.91
C LEU A 67 16.84 -6.54 -6.73
N THR A 68 15.50 -6.54 -6.72
CA THR A 68 14.68 -7.56 -7.38
C THR A 68 13.88 -7.05 -8.56
N ASP A 69 13.32 -5.86 -8.44
CA ASP A 69 12.58 -5.16 -9.51
C ASP A 69 12.83 -3.64 -9.44
N PRO A 70 13.98 -3.17 -9.95
CA PRO A 70 14.31 -1.74 -9.97
C PRO A 70 13.37 -0.90 -10.85
N THR A 71 12.48 -1.54 -11.60
CA THR A 71 11.52 -0.87 -12.49
C THR A 71 10.14 -0.70 -11.85
N ALA A 72 9.92 -1.30 -10.68
CA ALA A 72 8.67 -1.20 -9.96
C ALA A 72 8.42 0.23 -9.46
N VAL A 73 7.17 0.67 -9.57
CA VAL A 73 6.73 1.91 -8.94
C VAL A 73 6.23 1.60 -7.53
N VAL A 74 6.77 2.31 -6.54
CA VAL A 74 6.53 2.02 -5.12
C VAL A 74 5.84 3.21 -4.46
N TYR A 75 4.57 3.06 -4.15
CA TYR A 75 3.81 4.03 -3.38
C TYR A 75 3.88 3.64 -1.90
N ARG A 76 4.60 4.40 -1.10
CA ARG A 76 4.93 3.94 0.26
C ARG A 76 4.87 5.02 1.34
N LYS A 77 4.74 4.54 2.58
CA LYS A 77 5.02 5.31 3.79
C LYS A 77 5.77 4.44 4.79
N SER A 78 6.92 4.91 5.20
CA SER A 78 7.73 4.26 6.24
C SER A 78 7.67 5.01 7.57
N GLY A 79 7.98 4.32 8.65
CA GLY A 79 8.13 4.87 9.98
C GLY A 79 9.32 4.25 10.72
N THR A 80 10.00 5.04 11.55
CA THR A 80 11.01 4.57 12.51
C THR A 80 10.88 5.38 13.78
N TRP A 81 10.80 4.68 14.90
CA TRP A 81 10.83 5.27 16.23
C TRP A 81 11.59 4.36 17.20
N GLY A 82 12.76 4.80 17.65
CA GLY A 82 13.65 3.96 18.46
C GLY A 82 14.01 2.67 17.72
N ILE A 83 13.64 1.53 18.30
CA ILE A 83 13.84 0.20 17.72
C ILE A 83 12.64 -0.27 16.87
N SER A 84 11.55 0.52 16.82
CA SER A 84 10.37 0.16 16.05
C SER A 84 10.52 0.66 14.61
N HIS A 85 10.37 -0.25 13.65
CA HIS A 85 10.47 -0.02 12.22
C HIS A 85 9.19 -0.48 11.53
N ALA A 86 8.62 0.37 10.71
CA ALA A 86 7.46 0.02 9.89
C ALA A 86 7.70 0.40 8.43
N ASP A 87 7.11 -0.33 7.53
CA ASP A 87 6.95 0.05 6.14
C ASP A 87 5.65 -0.55 5.57
N GLY A 88 4.99 0.23 4.72
CA GLY A 88 3.81 -0.20 3.98
C GLY A 88 3.89 0.35 2.58
N ALA A 89 3.57 -0.46 1.59
CA ALA A 89 3.66 -0.09 0.19
C ALA A 89 2.62 -0.79 -0.67
N LEU A 90 2.17 -0.08 -1.69
CA LEU A 90 1.62 -0.62 -2.91
C LEU A 90 2.76 -0.64 -3.94
N VAL A 91 3.01 -1.79 -4.52
CA VAL A 91 4.04 -2.00 -5.55
C VAL A 91 3.36 -2.30 -6.87
N GLU A 92 3.65 -1.52 -7.90
CA GLU A 92 3.19 -1.74 -9.28
C GLU A 92 4.38 -2.13 -10.16
N ARG A 93 4.29 -3.30 -10.78
CA ARG A 93 5.33 -3.81 -11.67
C ARG A 93 5.10 -3.39 -13.11
N ARG A 94 6.13 -3.44 -13.89
CA ARG A 94 6.10 -3.08 -15.31
C ARG A 94 5.18 -3.97 -16.15
N ASP A 95 4.94 -5.22 -15.73
CA ASP A 95 4.01 -6.14 -16.37
C ASP A 95 2.53 -5.86 -16.08
N GLY A 96 2.25 -4.79 -15.30
CA GLY A 96 0.91 -4.41 -14.88
C GLY A 96 0.39 -5.16 -13.65
N SER A 97 1.15 -6.11 -13.11
CA SER A 97 0.82 -6.75 -11.85
C SER A 97 1.09 -5.81 -10.68
N SER A 98 0.37 -5.99 -9.58
CA SER A 98 0.59 -5.21 -8.36
C SER A 98 0.38 -6.06 -7.12
N PHE A 99 1.07 -5.68 -6.04
CA PHE A 99 0.85 -6.27 -4.73
C PHE A 99 0.99 -5.22 -3.63
N ILE A 100 0.50 -5.56 -2.45
CA ILE A 100 0.57 -4.73 -1.26
C ILE A 100 1.40 -5.47 -0.22
N ALA A 101 2.35 -4.75 0.37
CA ALA A 101 3.16 -5.22 1.48
C ALA A 101 3.03 -4.28 2.67
N ALA A 102 2.94 -4.84 3.87
CA ALA A 102 2.99 -4.08 5.12
C ALA A 102 3.68 -4.92 6.19
N ALA A 103 4.64 -4.33 6.89
CA ALA A 103 5.35 -5.01 7.97
C ALA A 103 5.78 -4.02 9.05
N ILE A 104 5.80 -4.52 10.29
CA ILE A 104 6.29 -3.83 11.48
C ILE A 104 7.27 -4.76 12.18
N ALA A 105 8.41 -4.22 12.60
CA ALA A 105 9.43 -4.93 13.36
C ALA A 105 9.86 -4.08 14.56
N GLU A 106 10.08 -4.72 15.70
CA GLU A 106 10.59 -4.10 16.91
C GLU A 106 11.96 -4.73 17.26
N ASP A 107 12.98 -4.22 16.62
CA ASP A 107 14.38 -4.65 16.77
C ASP A 107 15.29 -3.57 16.15
N PRO A 108 16.48 -3.29 16.72
CA PRO A 108 17.43 -2.34 16.11
C PRO A 108 17.77 -2.64 14.63
N ARG A 109 17.69 -3.91 14.21
CA ARG A 109 17.92 -4.35 12.82
C ARG A 109 16.65 -4.35 11.97
N GLY A 110 15.50 -3.90 12.50
CA GLY A 110 14.22 -3.97 11.86
C GLY A 110 14.19 -3.36 10.45
N GLY A 111 14.92 -2.27 10.22
CA GLY A 111 15.07 -1.68 8.89
C GLY A 111 15.72 -2.61 7.87
N GLN A 112 16.71 -3.38 8.28
CA GLN A 112 17.36 -4.40 7.45
C GLN A 112 16.43 -5.59 7.19
N TRP A 113 15.73 -6.06 8.22
CA TRP A 113 14.77 -7.14 8.08
C TRP A 113 13.64 -6.78 7.10
N LEU A 114 13.14 -5.54 7.15
CA LEU A 114 12.12 -5.09 6.20
C LEU A 114 12.64 -5.08 4.75
N SER A 115 13.92 -4.76 4.53
CA SER A 115 14.53 -4.87 3.20
C SER A 115 14.65 -6.32 2.72
N GLN A 116 14.91 -7.25 3.63
CA GLN A 116 15.03 -8.67 3.29
C GLN A 116 13.66 -9.32 3.05
N ILE A 117 12.66 -9.00 3.87
CA ILE A 117 11.34 -9.61 3.74
C ILE A 117 10.64 -9.19 2.45
N ILE A 118 10.79 -7.94 2.01
CA ILE A 118 10.18 -7.50 0.76
C ILE A 118 10.76 -8.23 -0.46
N ILE A 119 12.03 -8.60 -0.45
CA ILE A 119 12.65 -9.40 -1.49
C ILE A 119 11.95 -10.77 -1.60
N GLN A 120 11.63 -11.39 -0.47
CA GLN A 120 10.92 -12.67 -0.47
C GLN A 120 9.47 -12.51 -0.91
N MET A 121 8.79 -11.46 -0.46
CA MET A 121 7.42 -11.15 -0.89
C MET A 121 7.36 -10.90 -2.40
N ASP A 122 8.30 -10.14 -2.94
CA ASP A 122 8.37 -9.85 -4.37
C ASP A 122 8.58 -11.12 -5.21
N ARG A 123 9.48 -12.00 -4.79
CA ARG A 123 9.72 -13.30 -5.43
C ARG A 123 8.48 -14.20 -5.38
N LEU A 124 7.82 -14.28 -4.22
CA LEU A 124 6.62 -15.09 -4.04
C LEU A 124 5.48 -14.65 -4.96
N VAL A 125 5.27 -13.34 -5.09
CA VAL A 125 4.26 -12.79 -6.00
C VAL A 125 4.67 -12.98 -7.45
N GLY A 126 5.95 -12.83 -7.78
CA GLY A 126 6.48 -12.99 -9.14
C GLY A 126 6.46 -14.43 -9.64
N SER A 127 6.70 -15.42 -8.77
CA SER A 127 6.64 -16.83 -9.14
C SER A 127 5.22 -17.32 -9.41
N GLY A 128 4.21 -16.59 -8.94
CA GLY A 128 2.81 -17.04 -9.02
C GLY A 128 2.51 -18.28 -8.16
N GLU A 129 3.49 -18.75 -7.39
CA GLU A 129 3.33 -19.86 -6.47
C GLU A 129 2.60 -19.42 -5.21
N GLY A 130 1.44 -20.02 -4.96
CA GLY A 130 0.71 -19.85 -3.70
C GLY A 130 -0.36 -18.76 -3.66
N LEU A 131 -0.57 -18.01 -4.72
CA LEU A 131 -1.68 -17.07 -4.79
C LEU A 131 -2.89 -17.67 -5.52
N PRO A 132 -4.09 -17.68 -4.94
CA PRO A 132 -5.29 -18.05 -5.69
C PRO A 132 -5.45 -17.04 -6.83
N ARG A 133 -5.40 -17.52 -8.08
CA ARG A 133 -5.72 -16.70 -9.25
C ARG A 133 -7.18 -16.27 -9.13
N VAL A 134 -7.40 -15.02 -8.78
CA VAL A 134 -8.73 -14.42 -8.91
C VAL A 134 -9.03 -14.37 -10.41
N ARG A 135 -9.87 -15.28 -10.90
CA ARG A 135 -10.41 -15.18 -12.24
C ARG A 135 -11.13 -13.83 -12.33
N ARG A 136 -10.65 -12.95 -13.17
CA ARG A 136 -11.47 -11.82 -13.63
C ARG A 136 -12.69 -12.43 -14.32
N THR A 137 -13.82 -12.41 -13.66
CA THR A 137 -15.09 -12.65 -14.33
C THR A 137 -15.30 -11.48 -15.29
N ASN A 138 -15.18 -11.75 -16.57
CA ASN A 138 -15.66 -10.81 -17.59
C ASN A 138 -17.13 -10.58 -17.31
N VAL A 139 -17.48 -9.39 -16.85
CA VAL A 139 -18.87 -8.91 -16.84
C VAL A 139 -19.23 -8.74 -18.31
N PRO A 140 -20.22 -9.50 -18.86
CA PRO A 140 -20.66 -9.27 -20.23
C PRO A 140 -21.16 -7.85 -20.34
N GLY A 141 -20.64 -7.08 -21.28
CA GLY A 141 -21.09 -5.74 -21.56
C GLY A 141 -22.57 -5.74 -21.89
N SER A 142 -23.35 -4.88 -21.24
CA SER A 142 -24.71 -4.55 -21.62
C SER A 142 -24.67 -3.77 -22.94
N SER A 143 -24.80 -4.47 -24.05
CA SER A 143 -25.14 -3.87 -25.33
C SER A 143 -26.59 -3.42 -25.24
N GLY A 144 -26.81 -2.17 -24.87
CA GLY A 144 -28.09 -1.49 -25.02
C GLY A 144 -28.29 -1.10 -26.49
N ASP A 145 -28.96 -1.95 -27.20
CA ASP A 145 -29.46 -1.66 -28.56
C ASP A 145 -30.70 -0.78 -28.43
N ALA A 146 -30.54 0.53 -28.66
CA ALA A 146 -31.64 1.46 -28.77
C ALA A 146 -31.94 1.65 -30.25
N SER A 147 -32.75 0.77 -30.83
CA SER A 147 -33.39 0.97 -32.12
C SER A 147 -34.50 2.01 -31.97
N VAL A 148 -34.23 3.23 -32.43
CA VAL A 148 -35.28 4.24 -32.65
C VAL A 148 -35.95 3.91 -33.98
N SER A 149 -37.17 3.40 -33.93
CA SER A 149 -38.05 3.26 -35.06
C SER A 149 -38.78 4.60 -35.27
N SER A 150 -38.45 5.31 -36.34
CA SER A 150 -39.23 6.38 -36.92
C SER A 150 -40.28 5.75 -37.84
N GLY A 151 -41.55 6.02 -37.62
CA GLY A 151 -42.65 5.56 -38.47
C GLY A 151 -43.84 6.45 -38.35
N GLY A 152 -44.15 7.14 -39.51
CA GLY A 152 -45.48 7.56 -39.88
C GLY A 152 -46.09 8.80 -39.28
#